data_098714a7c1057628890c0362e5b36164
#
_entry.id   098714a7c1057628890c0362e5b36164
#
_cell.length_a   1.000
_cell.length_b   1.000
_cell.length_c   1.000
_cell.angle_alpha   90.00
_cell.angle_beta   90.00
_cell.angle_gamma   90.00
#
_symmetry.space_group_name_H-M   'P 1'
#
loop_
_entity.id
_entity.type
_entity.pdbx_description
1 polymer ?
#
loop_
_entity_poly.entity_id
_entity_poly.type
_entity_poly.pdbx_seq_one_letter_code
_entity_poly.pdbx_strand_id
1 'polypeptide(L)'
;SIEKLALEVARTERCAIIMSPAPARTSSGSQMCQALMCLGAMAGLIGKPGCCAACDKGHAWELGGYSTIFKGGGMLGEPRNGTLGSIEYIPNPLNDKKVDLNEMWTSIVYDQEYTGLDGNKYKNPTHLIYDRHENFLNQGAGLMLGIEAYRKVDTVIAQNLVMTTTCKYADIVLPVSSMWERFGDFTVAYREQMIWTSQVCDPLFECKSDPEIALELADRLGVDKNVLRPVSEKQNVVNMVAAAQVSANADDTWENLVSITEEDLAELGVEGTPQEGRIPILDFKREGIYTIERSEGD
;
A
#
# COMPACT_ATOMS: atom_id res chain seq x y z
N SER A 1 33.70 7.90 15.68
CA SER A 1 34.34 7.68 14.36
C SER A 1 33.70 6.48 13.66
N ILE A 2 33.86 6.37 12.35
CA ILE A 2 33.38 5.23 11.54
C ILE A 2 33.96 3.92 12.08
N GLU A 3 35.25 3.89 12.39
CA GLU A 3 35.93 2.72 12.96
C GLU A 3 35.29 2.27 14.28
N LYS A 4 34.99 3.22 15.17
CA LYS A 4 34.31 2.90 16.44
C LYS A 4 32.95 2.25 16.20
N LEU A 5 32.15 2.80 15.28
CA LEU A 5 30.85 2.25 14.92
C LEU A 5 30.98 0.85 14.31
N ALA A 6 31.92 0.64 13.41
CA ALA A 6 32.15 -0.67 12.80
C ALA A 6 32.52 -1.73 13.83
N LEU A 7 33.38 -1.40 14.80
CA LEU A 7 33.77 -2.28 15.91
C LEU A 7 32.58 -2.54 16.85
N GLU A 8 31.72 -1.56 17.06
CA GLU A 8 30.52 -1.69 17.89
C GLU A 8 29.52 -2.67 17.24
N VAL A 9 29.26 -2.51 15.94
CA VAL A 9 28.43 -3.44 15.16
C VAL A 9 28.99 -4.88 15.22
N ALA A 10 30.32 -5.03 15.00
CA ALA A 10 30.97 -6.33 14.97
C ALA A 10 30.99 -7.06 16.34
N ARG A 11 30.95 -6.31 17.45
CA ARG A 11 31.02 -6.85 18.82
C ARG A 11 29.64 -7.03 19.46
N THR A 12 28.60 -6.46 18.87
CA THR A 12 27.23 -6.56 19.41
C THR A 12 26.68 -7.94 19.10
N GLU A 13 26.29 -8.68 20.12
CA GLU A 13 25.81 -10.06 20.00
C GLU A 13 24.52 -10.15 19.18
N ARG A 14 23.61 -9.21 19.38
CA ARG A 14 22.35 -9.09 18.63
C ARG A 14 22.25 -7.70 18.00
N CYS A 15 22.57 -7.63 16.74
CA CYS A 15 22.57 -6.37 15.98
C CYS A 15 21.68 -6.51 14.76
N ALA A 16 20.80 -5.54 14.56
CA ALA A 16 20.03 -5.40 13.34
C ALA A 16 20.45 -4.14 12.60
N ILE A 17 20.91 -4.29 11.37
CA ILE A 17 21.14 -3.18 10.44
C ILE A 17 19.87 -2.99 9.64
N ILE A 18 19.18 -1.88 9.90
CA ILE A 18 17.94 -1.52 9.23
C ILE A 18 18.20 -0.33 8.32
N MET A 19 17.81 -0.44 7.07
CA MET A 19 17.89 0.65 6.10
C MET A 19 16.49 1.10 5.66
N SER A 20 16.44 2.25 5.06
CA SER A 20 15.24 2.81 4.44
C SER A 20 15.36 2.71 2.92
N PRO A 21 14.26 2.68 2.15
CA PRO A 21 14.31 2.74 0.69
C PRO A 21 14.85 4.07 0.15
N ALA A 22 14.99 5.10 0.98
CA ALA A 22 15.47 6.43 0.56
C ALA A 22 16.82 6.42 -0.16
N PRO A 23 17.85 5.66 0.28
CA PRO A 23 19.11 5.60 -0.45
C PRO A 23 18.97 5.03 -1.87
N ALA A 24 18.09 4.05 -2.06
CA ALA A 24 17.85 3.44 -3.37
C ALA A 24 17.24 4.44 -4.38
N ARG A 25 16.67 5.54 -3.90
CA ARG A 25 16.09 6.62 -4.71
C ARG A 25 17.09 7.70 -5.14
N THR A 26 18.36 7.43 -5.01
CA THR A 26 19.46 8.31 -5.44
C THR A 26 20.30 7.65 -6.54
N SER A 27 21.04 8.43 -7.30
CA SER A 27 21.80 7.96 -8.48
C SER A 27 22.81 6.85 -8.22
N SER A 28 23.23 6.60 -6.98
CA SER A 28 24.14 5.48 -6.62
C SER A 28 23.66 4.73 -5.38
N GLY A 29 22.36 4.78 -5.12
CA GLY A 29 21.77 4.28 -3.88
C GLY A 29 21.91 2.78 -3.66
N SER A 30 21.92 1.99 -4.74
CA SER A 30 22.14 0.55 -4.68
C SER A 30 23.49 0.16 -4.06
N GLN A 31 24.52 0.99 -4.25
CA GLN A 31 25.84 0.75 -3.67
C GLN A 31 25.84 0.85 -2.14
N MET A 32 25.04 1.77 -1.58
CA MET A 32 24.87 1.87 -0.13
C MET A 32 24.19 0.63 0.43
N CYS A 33 23.14 0.14 -0.22
CA CYS A 33 22.45 -1.08 0.19
C CYS A 33 23.41 -2.28 0.19
N GLN A 34 24.17 -2.44 -0.88
CA GLN A 34 25.19 -3.49 -0.98
C GLN A 34 26.25 -3.38 0.13
N ALA A 35 26.75 -2.17 0.39
CA ALA A 35 27.74 -1.95 1.44
C ALA A 35 27.20 -2.32 2.84
N LEU A 36 25.96 -1.99 3.15
CA LEU A 36 25.34 -2.35 4.42
C LEU A 36 25.10 -3.87 4.54
N MET A 37 24.71 -4.52 3.44
CA MET A 37 24.60 -6.00 3.41
C MET A 37 25.96 -6.66 3.62
N CYS A 38 27.00 -6.17 2.98
CA CYS A 38 28.38 -6.64 3.18
C CYS A 38 28.84 -6.44 4.63
N LEU A 39 28.55 -5.28 5.23
CA LEU A 39 28.85 -5.03 6.64
C LEU A 39 28.17 -6.03 7.56
N GLY A 40 26.87 -6.30 7.33
CA GLY A 40 26.11 -7.28 8.10
C GLY A 40 26.66 -8.70 7.93
N ALA A 41 27.04 -9.08 6.71
CA ALA A 41 27.69 -10.37 6.44
C ALA A 41 29.06 -10.50 7.13
N MET A 42 29.89 -9.49 7.03
CA MET A 42 31.22 -9.44 7.69
C MET A 42 31.12 -9.47 9.22
N ALA A 43 30.10 -8.82 9.78
CA ALA A 43 29.80 -8.86 11.21
C ALA A 43 29.16 -10.19 11.66
N GLY A 44 28.88 -11.11 10.73
CA GLY A 44 28.28 -12.42 11.01
C GLY A 44 26.84 -12.35 11.50
N LEU A 45 26.05 -11.40 10.99
CA LEU A 45 24.66 -11.21 11.43
C LEU A 45 23.66 -12.09 10.67
N ILE A 46 24.06 -12.68 9.54
CA ILE A 46 23.19 -13.51 8.70
C ILE A 46 22.82 -14.81 9.42
N GLY A 47 21.54 -15.15 9.44
CA GLY A 47 21.04 -16.41 9.99
C GLY A 47 21.10 -16.54 11.52
N LYS A 48 21.43 -15.48 12.25
CA LYS A 48 21.40 -15.48 13.70
C LYS A 48 20.07 -14.94 14.24
N PRO A 49 19.43 -15.62 15.20
CA PRO A 49 18.23 -15.12 15.84
C PRO A 49 18.43 -13.74 16.47
N GLY A 50 17.53 -12.80 16.16
CA GLY A 50 17.61 -11.41 16.64
C GLY A 50 18.64 -10.54 15.93
N CYS A 51 19.23 -11.02 14.83
CA CYS A 51 20.14 -10.26 13.98
C CYS A 51 19.51 -9.99 12.61
N CYS A 52 19.96 -8.92 11.98
CA CYS A 52 19.59 -8.60 10.60
C CYS A 52 20.76 -7.93 9.87
N ALA A 53 21.03 -8.38 8.65
CA ALA A 53 22.06 -7.82 7.79
C ALA A 53 21.44 -6.94 6.70
N ALA A 54 21.08 -5.70 7.06
CA ALA A 54 20.53 -4.69 6.15
C ALA A 54 19.16 -5.06 5.54
N CYS A 55 18.14 -5.25 6.38
CA CYS A 55 16.75 -5.33 5.92
C CYS A 55 16.11 -3.95 5.81
N ASP A 56 15.19 -3.81 4.90
CA ASP A 56 14.27 -2.68 4.89
C ASP A 56 13.13 -2.90 5.90
N LYS A 57 12.83 -1.89 6.67
CA LYS A 57 11.81 -1.94 7.73
C LYS A 57 10.39 -2.17 7.24
N GLY A 58 10.11 -1.91 5.99
CA GLY A 58 8.74 -1.91 5.46
C GLY A 58 8.48 -2.91 4.35
N HIS A 59 9.51 -3.57 3.87
CA HIS A 59 9.45 -4.36 2.66
C HIS A 59 9.98 -5.79 2.85
N ALA A 60 9.68 -6.37 4.01
CA ALA A 60 10.01 -7.79 4.27
C ALA A 60 9.38 -8.72 3.21
N TRP A 61 8.27 -8.33 2.64
CA TRP A 61 7.62 -8.97 1.51
C TRP A 61 8.45 -8.92 0.20
N GLU A 62 9.28 -7.91 0.02
CA GLU A 62 10.22 -7.83 -1.12
C GLU A 62 11.38 -8.81 -0.97
N LEU A 63 11.76 -9.15 0.25
CA LEU A 63 12.89 -10.03 0.55
C LEU A 63 12.54 -11.53 0.55
N GLY A 64 11.27 -11.88 0.56
CA GLY A 64 10.85 -13.27 0.65
C GLY A 64 9.67 -13.64 -0.22
N GLY A 65 9.23 -12.72 -1.07
CA GLY A 65 8.01 -12.88 -1.84
C GLY A 65 6.75 -12.81 -0.96
N TYR A 66 5.61 -12.80 -1.61
CA TYR A 66 4.32 -12.96 -0.95
C TYR A 66 4.28 -14.29 -0.21
N SER A 67 3.67 -14.28 0.94
CA SER A 67 3.45 -15.51 1.68
C SER A 67 2.73 -16.53 0.81
N THR A 68 3.29 -17.72 0.70
CA THR A 68 2.66 -18.84 0.02
C THR A 68 1.48 -19.41 0.78
N ILE A 69 1.26 -18.94 2.02
CA ILE A 69 0.21 -19.44 2.91
C ILE A 69 -1.09 -18.62 2.86
N PHE A 70 -1.12 -17.51 2.12
CA PHE A 70 -2.33 -16.71 1.89
C PHE A 70 -2.61 -16.55 0.40
N LYS A 71 -3.86 -16.59 0.02
CA LYS A 71 -4.33 -16.18 -1.30
C LYS A 71 -5.73 -15.60 -1.21
N GLY A 72 -6.07 -14.72 -2.15
CA GLY A 72 -7.30 -13.96 -2.10
C GLY A 72 -7.27 -12.92 -0.98
N GLY A 73 -8.27 -12.10 -0.89
CA GLY A 73 -8.32 -11.01 0.08
C GLY A 73 -7.26 -9.91 -0.17
N GLY A 74 -7.18 -8.93 0.73
CA GLY A 74 -6.21 -7.86 0.64
C GLY A 74 -6.49 -6.85 -0.48
N MET A 75 -5.53 -5.94 -0.72
CA MET A 75 -5.68 -4.83 -1.66
C MET A 75 -5.96 -5.25 -3.12
N LEU A 76 -5.62 -6.47 -3.49
CA LEU A 76 -5.80 -7.02 -4.83
C LEU A 76 -6.81 -8.16 -4.85
N GLY A 77 -7.55 -8.36 -3.74
CA GLY A 77 -8.47 -9.48 -3.60
C GLY A 77 -9.61 -9.42 -4.61
N GLU A 78 -9.65 -10.40 -5.50
CA GLU A 78 -10.85 -10.67 -6.26
C GLU A 78 -11.92 -11.21 -5.30
N PRO A 79 -13.16 -10.70 -5.30
CA PRO A 79 -14.24 -11.27 -4.54
C PRO A 79 -14.51 -12.69 -5.04
N ARG A 80 -14.29 -13.68 -4.20
CA ARG A 80 -14.48 -15.10 -4.57
C ARG A 80 -15.75 -15.71 -4.03
N ASN A 81 -16.43 -15.02 -3.14
CA ASN A 81 -17.60 -15.53 -2.46
C ASN A 81 -18.92 -15.30 -3.23
N GLY A 82 -18.87 -15.01 -4.52
CA GLY A 82 -20.06 -14.84 -5.36
C GLY A 82 -20.98 -13.67 -4.98
N THR A 83 -20.59 -12.92 -3.93
CA THR A 83 -21.44 -11.87 -3.38
C THR A 83 -21.44 -10.61 -4.22
N LEU A 84 -20.35 -10.32 -4.92
CA LEU A 84 -20.30 -9.15 -5.79
C LEU A 84 -19.20 -9.30 -6.82
N GLY A 85 -19.55 -8.96 -8.04
CA GLY A 85 -18.63 -8.98 -9.16
C GLY A 85 -17.35 -8.16 -8.88
N SER A 86 -16.24 -8.65 -9.37
CA SER A 86 -15.02 -7.83 -9.50
C SER A 86 -15.36 -6.56 -10.26
N ILE A 87 -14.76 -5.44 -9.84
CA ILE A 87 -14.79 -4.24 -10.66
C ILE A 87 -14.09 -4.59 -11.97
N GLU A 88 -14.82 -4.44 -13.08
CA GLU A 88 -14.22 -4.68 -14.39
C GLU A 88 -13.01 -3.76 -14.57
N TYR A 89 -11.88 -4.34 -14.97
CA TYR A 89 -10.69 -3.55 -15.24
C TYR A 89 -10.94 -2.59 -16.41
N ILE A 90 -10.86 -1.30 -16.13
CA ILE A 90 -10.94 -0.26 -17.17
C ILE A 90 -9.53 0.04 -17.63
N PRO A 91 -9.15 -0.30 -18.88
CA PRO A 91 -7.82 -0.02 -19.38
C PRO A 91 -7.54 1.48 -19.38
N ASN A 92 -6.38 1.89 -18.89
CA ASN A 92 -5.94 3.27 -19.03
C ASN A 92 -5.37 3.47 -20.44
N PRO A 93 -6.03 4.25 -21.32
CA PRO A 93 -5.59 4.45 -22.70
C PRO A 93 -4.26 5.22 -22.80
N LEU A 94 -3.82 5.83 -21.70
CA LEU A 94 -2.55 6.56 -21.62
C LEU A 94 -1.44 5.75 -20.93
N ASN A 95 -1.66 4.47 -20.67
CA ASN A 95 -0.70 3.66 -19.90
C ASN A 95 0.72 3.66 -20.53
N ASP A 96 0.81 3.58 -21.84
CA ASP A 96 2.10 3.53 -22.56
C ASP A 96 2.79 4.90 -22.61
N LYS A 97 2.05 5.97 -22.33
CA LYS A 97 2.53 7.35 -22.28
C LYS A 97 2.89 7.83 -20.88
N LYS A 98 3.01 6.93 -19.92
CA LYS A 98 3.46 7.30 -18.56
C LYS A 98 4.84 7.92 -18.63
N VAL A 99 4.99 9.02 -17.92
CA VAL A 99 6.28 9.67 -17.74
C VAL A 99 7.09 8.96 -16.66
N ASP A 100 8.38 8.74 -16.91
CA ASP A 100 9.29 8.28 -15.87
C ASP A 100 9.51 9.35 -14.80
N LEU A 101 9.61 8.93 -13.53
CA LEU A 101 9.80 9.84 -12.40
C LEU A 101 11.02 10.75 -12.55
N ASN A 102 12.07 10.30 -13.23
CA ASN A 102 13.28 11.08 -13.45
C ASN A 102 13.10 12.16 -14.52
N GLU A 103 12.17 11.98 -15.47
CA GLU A 103 11.87 12.92 -16.54
C GLU A 103 10.66 13.82 -16.23
N MET A 104 9.89 13.50 -15.18
CA MET A 104 8.62 14.15 -14.90
C MET A 104 8.79 15.65 -14.64
N TRP A 105 9.66 16.06 -13.73
CA TRP A 105 9.83 17.46 -13.40
C TRP A 105 10.47 18.24 -14.55
N THR A 106 11.47 17.68 -15.21
CA THR A 106 12.13 18.33 -16.34
C THR A 106 11.20 18.52 -17.53
N SER A 107 10.32 17.55 -17.79
CA SER A 107 9.33 17.67 -18.86
C SER A 107 8.29 18.75 -18.60
N ILE A 108 7.92 18.97 -17.34
CA ILE A 108 6.99 20.05 -16.95
C ILE A 108 7.73 21.41 -16.96
N VAL A 109 8.86 21.52 -16.26
CA VAL A 109 9.52 22.81 -16.03
C VAL A 109 10.17 23.35 -17.29
N TYR A 110 10.85 22.50 -18.05
CA TYR A 110 11.63 22.90 -19.23
C TYR A 110 10.95 22.58 -20.58
N ASP A 111 9.71 22.08 -20.55
CA ASP A 111 8.98 21.64 -21.75
C ASP A 111 9.75 20.59 -22.58
N GLN A 112 10.59 19.79 -21.93
CA GLN A 112 11.34 18.74 -22.55
C GLN A 112 10.43 17.55 -22.89
N GLU A 113 10.72 16.91 -24.00
CA GLU A 113 10.07 15.63 -24.30
C GLU A 113 10.56 14.55 -23.35
N TYR A 114 9.64 13.70 -22.90
CA TYR A 114 9.95 12.51 -22.12
C TYR A 114 9.78 11.25 -22.96
N THR A 115 10.33 10.14 -22.49
CA THR A 115 10.20 8.83 -23.14
C THR A 115 9.08 8.03 -22.49
N GLY A 116 8.06 7.67 -23.25
CA GLY A 116 7.01 6.76 -22.78
C GLY A 116 7.47 5.32 -22.65
N LEU A 117 6.63 4.48 -22.03
CA LEU A 117 6.92 3.04 -21.89
C LEU A 117 7.03 2.33 -23.24
N ASP A 118 6.40 2.85 -24.28
CA ASP A 118 6.50 2.36 -25.65
C ASP A 118 7.78 2.79 -26.39
N GLY A 119 8.66 3.55 -25.72
CA GLY A 119 9.89 4.10 -26.25
C GLY A 119 9.75 5.34 -27.13
N ASN A 120 8.54 5.82 -27.36
CA ASN A 120 8.29 7.03 -28.13
C ASN A 120 8.50 8.30 -27.30
N LYS A 121 8.76 9.42 -27.98
CA LYS A 121 8.89 10.73 -27.36
C LYS A 121 7.56 11.46 -27.33
N TYR A 122 7.24 12.06 -26.18
CA TYR A 122 6.01 12.81 -25.93
C TYR A 122 6.30 14.13 -25.25
N LYS A 123 5.50 15.14 -25.57
CA LYS A 123 5.42 16.35 -24.76
C LYS A 123 4.56 16.12 -23.55
N ASN A 124 4.87 16.80 -22.48
CA ASN A 124 4.12 16.73 -21.23
C ASN A 124 3.17 17.92 -21.09
N PRO A 125 1.90 17.84 -21.55
CA PRO A 125 0.94 18.91 -21.46
C PRO A 125 0.20 18.90 -20.11
N THR A 126 0.89 18.68 -19.00
CA THR A 126 0.26 18.60 -17.70
C THR A 126 -0.28 19.97 -17.26
N HIS A 127 -1.60 20.07 -17.13
CA HIS A 127 -2.31 21.22 -16.59
C HIS A 127 -2.79 21.01 -15.16
N LEU A 128 -2.99 19.76 -14.75
CA LEU A 128 -3.46 19.37 -13.43
C LEU A 128 -2.55 18.31 -12.81
N ILE A 129 -2.14 18.53 -11.58
CA ILE A 129 -1.54 17.49 -10.72
C ILE A 129 -2.55 17.15 -9.62
N TYR A 130 -2.90 15.88 -9.51
CA TYR A 130 -3.71 15.36 -8.42
C TYR A 130 -2.89 14.34 -7.62
N ASP A 131 -2.37 14.80 -6.49
CA ASP A 131 -1.55 13.99 -5.59
C ASP A 131 -2.44 13.39 -4.49
N ARG A 132 -2.60 12.08 -4.53
CA ARG A 132 -3.44 11.35 -3.60
C ARG A 132 -2.58 10.58 -2.60
N HIS A 133 -2.73 10.90 -1.31
CA HIS A 133 -2.10 10.33 -0.11
C HIS A 133 -0.57 10.26 -0.09
N GLU A 134 0.09 10.66 -1.16
CA GLU A 134 1.54 10.74 -1.24
C GLU A 134 2.04 12.08 -0.64
N ASN A 135 3.27 12.09 -0.18
CA ASN A 135 4.01 13.33 0.06
C ASN A 135 5.08 13.47 -1.03
N PHE A 136 4.62 13.50 -2.28
CA PHE A 136 5.44 13.28 -3.45
C PHE A 136 6.60 14.26 -3.59
N LEU A 137 6.38 15.54 -3.27
CA LEU A 137 7.46 16.53 -3.26
C LEU A 137 8.60 16.18 -2.30
N ASN A 138 8.28 15.50 -1.18
CA ASN A 138 9.29 15.10 -0.19
C ASN A 138 9.87 13.70 -0.45
N GLN A 139 9.13 12.85 -1.15
CA GLN A 139 9.54 11.48 -1.44
C GLN A 139 10.27 11.35 -2.79
N GLY A 140 9.89 12.17 -3.76
CA GLY A 140 10.49 12.19 -5.09
C GLY A 140 11.87 12.88 -5.10
N ALA A 141 12.67 12.53 -6.10
CA ALA A 141 13.94 13.23 -6.35
C ALA A 141 13.68 14.63 -6.91
N GLY A 142 14.56 15.58 -6.56
CA GLY A 142 14.52 16.92 -7.14
C GLY A 142 13.45 17.85 -6.56
N LEU A 143 13.31 17.88 -5.23
CA LEU A 143 12.33 18.72 -4.52
C LEU A 143 12.18 20.14 -5.09
N MET A 144 13.28 20.85 -5.32
CA MET A 144 13.21 22.25 -5.80
C MET A 144 12.59 22.33 -7.20
N LEU A 145 12.95 21.41 -8.09
CA LEU A 145 12.40 21.33 -9.42
C LEU A 145 10.92 20.90 -9.39
N GLY A 146 10.56 20.01 -8.45
CA GLY A 146 9.17 19.64 -8.19
C GLY A 146 8.31 20.83 -7.74
N ILE A 147 8.85 21.71 -6.88
CA ILE A 147 8.17 22.93 -6.46
C ILE A 147 7.97 23.88 -7.67
N GLU A 148 8.96 24.00 -8.55
CA GLU A 148 8.84 24.79 -9.78
C GLU A 148 7.78 24.20 -10.72
N ALA A 149 7.72 22.89 -10.85
CA ALA A 149 6.69 22.18 -11.61
C ALA A 149 5.28 22.45 -11.04
N TYR A 150 5.11 22.36 -9.72
CA TYR A 150 3.83 22.62 -9.05
C TYR A 150 3.37 24.07 -9.24
N ARG A 151 4.28 25.02 -9.32
CA ARG A 151 3.97 26.44 -9.59
C ARG A 151 3.71 26.75 -11.07
N LYS A 152 4.13 25.85 -11.96
CA LYS A 152 3.97 26.05 -13.41
C LYS A 152 2.65 25.50 -13.93
N VAL A 153 2.13 24.41 -13.34
CA VAL A 153 0.85 23.83 -13.74
C VAL A 153 -0.33 24.71 -13.30
N ASP A 154 -1.46 24.59 -13.99
CA ASP A 154 -2.62 25.45 -13.75
C ASP A 154 -3.30 25.17 -12.42
N THR A 155 -3.29 23.91 -11.96
CA THR A 155 -3.94 23.49 -10.71
C THR A 155 -3.24 22.30 -10.08
N VAL A 156 -3.08 22.36 -8.77
CA VAL A 156 -2.58 21.25 -7.95
C VAL A 156 -3.59 20.92 -6.86
N ILE A 157 -4.03 19.68 -6.82
CA ILE A 157 -4.90 19.14 -5.78
C ILE A 157 -4.10 18.13 -4.97
N ALA A 158 -4.11 18.26 -3.66
CA ALA A 158 -3.53 17.27 -2.74
C ALA A 158 -4.61 16.68 -1.83
N GLN A 159 -4.58 15.38 -1.68
CA GLN A 159 -5.49 14.62 -0.83
C GLN A 159 -4.67 13.88 0.23
N ASN A 160 -4.80 14.28 1.50
CA ASN A 160 -3.94 13.73 2.54
C ASN A 160 -4.54 13.83 3.96
N LEU A 161 -4.03 13.00 4.88
CA LEU A 161 -4.37 13.00 6.31
C LEU A 161 -3.81 14.21 7.06
N VAL A 162 -2.65 14.70 6.63
CA VAL A 162 -1.91 15.75 7.32
C VAL A 162 -1.38 16.77 6.32
N MET A 163 -1.11 17.98 6.78
CA MET A 163 -0.56 19.06 5.97
C MET A 163 0.92 18.77 5.63
N THR A 164 1.15 17.92 4.64
CA THR A 164 2.48 17.56 4.13
C THR A 164 3.16 18.70 3.38
N THR A 165 4.40 18.49 2.96
CA THR A 165 5.08 19.44 2.06
C THR A 165 4.31 19.58 0.74
N THR A 166 3.85 18.50 0.17
CA THR A 166 3.00 18.49 -1.04
C THR A 166 1.74 19.33 -0.84
N CYS A 167 1.01 19.13 0.25
CA CYS A 167 -0.18 19.91 0.58
C CYS A 167 0.09 21.42 0.69
N LYS A 168 1.27 21.82 1.19
CA LYS A 168 1.63 23.24 1.31
C LYS A 168 1.85 23.95 -0.03
N TYR A 169 2.06 23.19 -1.09
CA TYR A 169 2.23 23.70 -2.45
C TYR A 169 1.01 23.43 -3.35
N ALA A 170 -0.04 22.82 -2.81
CA ALA A 170 -1.28 22.59 -3.53
C ALA A 170 -2.20 23.82 -3.46
N ASP A 171 -3.02 24.02 -4.51
CA ASP A 171 -4.06 25.03 -4.57
C ASP A 171 -5.31 24.59 -3.79
N ILE A 172 -5.59 23.29 -3.81
CA ILE A 172 -6.71 22.66 -3.11
C ILE A 172 -6.21 21.48 -2.28
N VAL A 173 -6.58 21.46 -1.01
CA VAL A 173 -6.27 20.32 -0.11
C VAL A 173 -7.58 19.68 0.31
N LEU A 174 -7.72 18.38 0.02
CA LEU A 174 -8.85 17.57 0.43
C LEU A 174 -8.43 16.73 1.65
N PRO A 175 -9.03 16.97 2.84
CA PRO A 175 -8.72 16.20 4.03
C PRO A 175 -9.34 14.80 3.92
N VAL A 176 -8.56 13.77 4.24
CA VAL A 176 -9.02 12.38 4.24
C VAL A 176 -9.11 11.81 5.64
N SER A 177 -10.03 10.86 5.83
CA SER A 177 -10.12 10.06 7.03
C SER A 177 -9.06 8.96 7.06
N SER A 178 -8.53 8.71 8.24
CA SER A 178 -7.62 7.58 8.48
C SER A 178 -8.38 6.25 8.50
N MET A 179 -7.63 5.14 8.49
CA MET A 179 -8.23 3.81 8.66
C MET A 179 -8.93 3.64 10.02
N TRP A 180 -8.58 4.43 11.04
CA TRP A 180 -9.18 4.40 12.36
C TRP A 180 -10.53 5.13 12.45
N GLU A 181 -10.84 5.93 11.43
CA GLU A 181 -12.05 6.78 11.36
C GLU A 181 -13.12 6.21 10.42
N ARG A 182 -12.94 4.99 9.89
CA ARG A 182 -13.87 4.33 8.97
C ARG A 182 -14.11 2.88 9.39
N PHE A 183 -15.04 2.19 8.75
CA PHE A 183 -15.45 0.82 9.08
C PHE A 183 -14.26 -0.12 9.27
N GLY A 184 -13.19 0.14 8.57
CA GLY A 184 -11.95 -0.60 8.68
C GLY A 184 -11.35 -0.91 7.33
N ASP A 185 -10.28 -1.67 7.38
CA ASP A 185 -9.56 -2.15 6.23
C ASP A 185 -9.07 -3.57 6.50
N PHE A 186 -8.81 -4.31 5.45
CA PHE A 186 -8.27 -5.66 5.56
C PHE A 186 -6.94 -5.73 4.81
N THR A 187 -5.91 -6.16 5.49
CA THR A 187 -4.58 -6.32 4.90
C THR A 187 -3.93 -7.62 5.33
N VAL A 188 -3.15 -8.18 4.43
CA VAL A 188 -2.25 -9.28 4.71
C VAL A 188 -0.90 -8.67 5.09
N ALA A 189 -0.53 -8.77 6.36
CA ALA A 189 0.73 -8.27 6.88
C ALA A 189 1.74 -9.40 6.99
N TYR A 190 2.81 -9.30 6.21
CA TYR A 190 4.06 -10.02 6.44
C TYR A 190 3.93 -11.52 6.75
N ARG A 191 3.53 -12.29 5.75
CA ARG A 191 3.57 -13.75 5.72
C ARG A 191 2.49 -14.47 6.54
N GLU A 192 2.53 -14.37 7.86
CA GLU A 192 1.69 -15.17 8.76
C GLU A 192 0.49 -14.43 9.31
N GLN A 193 0.40 -13.12 9.09
CA GLN A 193 -0.61 -12.28 9.73
C GLN A 193 -1.59 -11.70 8.74
N MET A 194 -2.86 -11.77 9.11
CA MET A 194 -3.94 -11.01 8.50
C MET A 194 -4.50 -10.04 9.52
N ILE A 195 -4.72 -8.81 9.10
CA ILE A 195 -5.15 -7.73 9.98
C ILE A 195 -6.45 -7.14 9.46
N TRP A 196 -7.43 -7.06 10.35
CA TRP A 196 -8.64 -6.29 10.15
C TRP A 196 -8.62 -5.09 11.09
N THR A 197 -8.39 -3.93 10.56
CA THR A 197 -8.49 -2.69 11.35
C THR A 197 -9.95 -2.32 11.52
N SER A 198 -10.35 -2.02 12.75
CA SER A 198 -11.70 -1.58 13.05
C SER A 198 -11.75 -0.08 13.31
N GLN A 199 -12.92 0.52 13.09
CA GLN A 199 -13.15 1.92 13.42
C GLN A 199 -12.98 2.15 14.92
N VAL A 200 -12.26 3.19 15.30
CA VAL A 200 -11.95 3.56 16.68
C VAL A 200 -12.63 4.89 17.05
N CYS A 201 -12.79 5.78 16.08
CA CYS A 201 -13.41 7.08 16.27
C CYS A 201 -14.16 7.50 15.00
N ASP A 202 -15.01 8.49 15.14
CA ASP A 202 -15.69 9.12 14.00
C ASP A 202 -14.72 10.00 13.21
N PRO A 203 -14.96 10.18 11.89
CA PRO A 203 -14.17 11.10 11.07
C PRO A 203 -14.15 12.50 11.66
N LEU A 204 -12.99 13.13 11.69
CA LEU A 204 -12.81 14.47 12.20
C LEU A 204 -13.19 15.52 11.14
N PHE A 205 -13.95 16.53 11.56
CA PHE A 205 -14.31 17.68 10.73
C PHE A 205 -15.00 17.28 9.41
N GLU A 206 -14.46 17.76 8.27
CA GLU A 206 -15.00 17.51 6.93
C GLU A 206 -14.26 16.38 6.20
N CYS A 207 -13.46 15.55 6.92
CA CYS A 207 -12.76 14.45 6.31
C CYS A 207 -13.72 13.43 5.70
N LYS A 208 -13.32 12.90 4.54
CA LYS A 208 -13.98 11.78 3.88
C LYS A 208 -12.95 10.71 3.56
N SER A 209 -13.39 9.48 3.41
CA SER A 209 -12.49 8.44 2.91
C SER A 209 -12.08 8.70 1.45
N ASP A 210 -10.91 8.19 1.04
CA ASP A 210 -10.47 8.29 -0.36
C ASP A 210 -11.53 7.78 -1.35
N PRO A 211 -12.21 6.65 -1.08
CA PRO A 211 -13.30 6.20 -1.95
C PRO A 211 -14.50 7.15 -2.00
N GLU A 212 -14.91 7.74 -0.89
CA GLU A 212 -16.01 8.72 -0.87
C GLU A 212 -15.68 9.94 -1.72
N ILE A 213 -14.47 10.48 -1.60
CA ILE A 213 -14.01 11.60 -2.43
C ILE A 213 -14.04 11.21 -3.90
N ALA A 214 -13.53 10.03 -4.25
CA ALA A 214 -13.52 9.54 -5.63
C ALA A 214 -14.93 9.37 -6.20
N LEU A 215 -15.87 8.83 -5.42
CA LEU A 215 -17.26 8.65 -5.84
C LEU A 215 -18.00 9.99 -6.01
N GLU A 216 -17.74 10.96 -5.13
CA GLU A 216 -18.33 12.30 -5.29
C GLU A 216 -17.77 13.04 -6.49
N LEU A 217 -16.48 12.88 -6.79
CA LEU A 217 -15.89 13.44 -8.01
C LEU A 217 -16.48 12.79 -9.26
N ALA A 218 -16.63 11.46 -9.26
CA ALA A 218 -17.24 10.71 -10.35
C ALA A 218 -18.67 11.21 -10.66
N ASP A 219 -19.47 11.36 -9.61
CA ASP A 219 -20.86 11.87 -9.74
C ASP A 219 -20.91 13.26 -10.41
N ARG A 220 -20.03 14.18 -9.97
CA ARG A 220 -19.91 15.53 -10.55
C ARG A 220 -19.38 15.54 -11.98
N LEU A 221 -18.57 14.56 -12.34
CA LEU A 221 -18.01 14.39 -13.68
C LEU A 221 -18.92 13.60 -14.61
N GLY A 222 -20.08 13.14 -14.13
CA GLY A 222 -21.02 12.33 -14.90
C GLY A 222 -20.54 10.91 -15.16
N VAL A 223 -19.61 10.40 -14.35
CA VAL A 223 -19.15 9.00 -14.36
C VAL A 223 -20.07 8.18 -13.47
N ASP A 224 -20.54 7.04 -13.97
CA ASP A 224 -21.35 6.15 -13.16
C ASP A 224 -20.52 5.57 -11.99
N LYS A 225 -20.85 6.00 -10.79
CA LYS A 225 -20.18 5.55 -9.57
C LYS A 225 -20.30 4.05 -9.33
N ASN A 226 -21.33 3.38 -9.85
CA ASN A 226 -21.50 1.94 -9.74
C ASN A 226 -20.47 1.17 -10.56
N VAL A 227 -19.90 1.77 -11.61
CA VAL A 227 -18.76 1.19 -12.33
C VAL A 227 -17.49 1.25 -11.49
N LEU A 228 -17.32 2.30 -10.68
CA LEU A 228 -16.16 2.48 -9.82
C LEU A 228 -16.28 1.69 -8.52
N ARG A 229 -17.47 1.65 -7.95
CA ARG A 229 -17.73 0.94 -6.70
C ARG A 229 -19.19 0.48 -6.64
N PRO A 230 -19.46 -0.77 -7.01
CA PRO A 230 -20.82 -1.31 -7.02
C PRO A 230 -21.40 -1.54 -5.62
N VAL A 231 -20.56 -1.44 -4.57
CA VAL A 231 -20.95 -1.78 -3.19
C VAL A 231 -20.45 -0.76 -2.17
N SER A 232 -21.04 -0.75 -0.98
CA SER A 232 -20.58 0.07 0.13
C SER A 232 -19.16 -0.32 0.57
N GLU A 233 -18.47 0.60 1.23
CA GLU A 233 -17.14 0.35 1.79
C GLU A 233 -17.15 -0.85 2.75
N LYS A 234 -18.14 -0.89 3.63
CA LYS A 234 -18.36 -1.96 4.56
C LYS A 234 -18.51 -3.32 3.86
N GLN A 235 -19.36 -3.40 2.84
CA GLN A 235 -19.55 -4.61 2.05
C GLN A 235 -18.25 -5.04 1.38
N ASN A 236 -17.49 -4.09 0.83
CA ASN A 236 -16.23 -4.39 0.17
C ASN A 236 -15.20 -4.99 1.14
N VAL A 237 -15.06 -4.44 2.34
CA VAL A 237 -14.14 -4.98 3.36
C VAL A 237 -14.55 -6.40 3.75
N VAL A 238 -15.85 -6.65 3.98
CA VAL A 238 -16.34 -7.99 4.31
C VAL A 238 -16.09 -8.96 3.15
N ASN A 239 -16.30 -8.54 1.91
CA ASN A 239 -16.01 -9.36 0.72
C ASN A 239 -14.53 -9.74 0.63
N MET A 240 -13.62 -8.79 0.93
CA MET A 240 -12.18 -9.05 0.94
C MET A 240 -11.80 -10.08 2.01
N VAL A 241 -12.37 -9.96 3.20
CA VAL A 241 -12.15 -10.92 4.30
C VAL A 241 -12.73 -12.30 3.95
N ALA A 242 -13.94 -12.35 3.42
CA ALA A 242 -14.61 -13.58 3.00
C ALA A 242 -13.85 -14.31 1.88
N ALA A 243 -13.21 -13.57 0.98
CA ALA A 243 -12.43 -14.12 -0.12
C ALA A 243 -11.04 -14.62 0.31
N ALA A 244 -10.59 -14.29 1.52
CA ALA A 244 -9.28 -14.69 1.99
C ALA A 244 -9.20 -16.19 2.24
N GLN A 245 -8.16 -16.83 1.72
CA GLN A 245 -7.87 -18.25 1.94
C GLN A 245 -6.49 -18.41 2.54
N VAL A 246 -6.33 -19.44 3.36
CA VAL A 246 -5.11 -19.76 4.07
C VAL A 246 -4.71 -21.21 3.87
N SER A 247 -3.41 -21.47 3.89
CA SER A 247 -2.84 -22.82 3.92
C SER A 247 -1.85 -22.92 5.07
N ALA A 248 -2.03 -23.91 5.94
CA ALA A 248 -1.15 -24.08 7.10
C ALA A 248 0.27 -24.51 6.71
N ASN A 249 0.41 -25.25 5.60
CA ASN A 249 1.66 -25.96 5.28
C ASN A 249 2.19 -25.64 3.87
N ALA A 250 1.65 -24.66 3.18
CA ALA A 250 1.95 -24.37 1.78
C ALA A 250 1.83 -25.60 0.84
N ASP A 251 1.03 -26.59 1.23
CA ASP A 251 0.87 -27.90 0.59
C ASP A 251 -0.29 -27.97 -0.41
N ASP A 252 -0.74 -26.82 -0.90
CA ASP A 252 -1.88 -26.66 -1.81
C ASP A 252 -3.27 -26.96 -1.20
N THR A 253 -3.36 -27.30 0.07
CA THR A 253 -4.65 -27.38 0.77
C THR A 253 -5.07 -26.00 1.26
N TRP A 254 -6.08 -25.44 0.60
CA TRP A 254 -6.57 -24.10 0.90
C TRP A 254 -7.95 -24.17 1.55
N GLU A 255 -8.12 -23.43 2.62
CA GLU A 255 -9.40 -23.23 3.29
C GLU A 255 -9.71 -21.74 3.46
N ASN A 256 -10.97 -21.38 3.62
CA ASN A 256 -11.34 -19.99 3.87
C ASN A 256 -10.80 -19.56 5.23
N LEU A 257 -10.34 -18.33 5.32
CA LEU A 257 -9.91 -17.73 6.58
C LEU A 257 -11.06 -17.69 7.59
N VAL A 258 -12.21 -17.20 7.15
CA VAL A 258 -13.36 -17.00 8.04
C VAL A 258 -14.53 -17.91 7.71
N SER A 259 -15.17 -18.41 8.76
CA SER A 259 -16.54 -18.94 8.67
C SER A 259 -17.53 -17.77 8.80
N ILE A 260 -18.64 -17.88 8.09
CA ILE A 260 -19.70 -16.86 8.02
C ILE A 260 -21.04 -17.59 8.11
N THR A 261 -21.90 -17.16 9.02
CA THR A 261 -23.28 -17.60 9.14
C THR A 261 -24.25 -16.54 8.60
N GLU A 262 -25.53 -16.86 8.48
CA GLU A 262 -26.56 -15.88 8.13
C GLU A 262 -26.73 -14.82 9.23
N GLU A 263 -26.56 -15.22 10.49
CA GLU A 263 -26.58 -14.33 11.64
C GLU A 263 -25.42 -13.33 11.60
N ASP A 264 -24.22 -13.77 11.24
CA ASP A 264 -23.06 -12.90 11.08
C ASP A 264 -23.29 -11.84 9.99
N LEU A 265 -23.84 -12.25 8.85
CA LEU A 265 -24.20 -11.33 7.76
C LEU A 265 -25.23 -10.29 8.20
N ALA A 266 -26.24 -10.73 8.95
CA ALA A 266 -27.27 -9.84 9.50
C ALA A 266 -26.70 -8.87 10.53
N GLU A 267 -25.83 -9.33 11.43
CA GLU A 267 -25.17 -8.47 12.44
C GLU A 267 -24.24 -7.45 11.79
N LEU A 268 -23.48 -7.87 10.80
CA LEU A 268 -22.63 -6.99 10.01
C LEU A 268 -23.43 -6.04 9.11
N GLY A 269 -24.70 -6.36 8.82
CA GLY A 269 -25.56 -5.61 7.91
C GLY A 269 -24.98 -5.58 6.50
N VAL A 270 -24.59 -6.74 5.99
CA VAL A 270 -24.02 -6.96 4.65
C VAL A 270 -24.71 -8.13 3.98
N GLU A 271 -24.58 -8.19 2.65
CA GLU A 271 -25.04 -9.33 1.86
C GLU A 271 -23.91 -10.35 1.68
N GLY A 272 -24.26 -11.61 1.52
CA GLY A 272 -23.28 -12.66 1.29
C GLY A 272 -23.87 -14.06 1.32
N THR A 273 -22.98 -15.04 1.27
CA THR A 273 -23.32 -16.47 1.37
C THR A 273 -22.58 -17.06 2.57
N PRO A 274 -23.26 -17.81 3.45
CA PRO A 274 -22.60 -18.56 4.51
C PRO A 274 -21.48 -19.44 3.98
N GLN A 275 -20.42 -19.55 4.74
CA GLN A 275 -19.26 -20.38 4.38
C GLN A 275 -18.58 -20.96 5.62
N GLU A 276 -17.95 -22.10 5.46
CA GLU A 276 -17.03 -22.66 6.45
C GLU A 276 -15.67 -21.99 6.36
N GLY A 277 -14.95 -21.92 7.48
CA GLY A 277 -13.61 -21.32 7.56
C GLY A 277 -12.98 -21.56 8.93
N ARG A 278 -11.76 -21.08 9.11
CA ARG A 278 -10.94 -21.34 10.30
C ARG A 278 -11.40 -20.61 11.54
N ILE A 279 -11.85 -19.38 11.41
CA ILE A 279 -12.24 -18.53 12.53
C ILE A 279 -13.58 -17.86 12.22
N PRO A 280 -14.50 -17.75 13.19
CA PRO A 280 -15.71 -16.96 12.99
C PRO A 280 -15.39 -15.51 12.61
N ILE A 281 -16.07 -14.97 11.61
CA ILE A 281 -15.78 -13.63 11.08
C ILE A 281 -15.90 -12.53 12.15
N LEU A 282 -16.86 -12.64 13.06
CA LEU A 282 -17.01 -11.67 14.16
C LEU A 282 -15.89 -11.77 15.19
N ASP A 283 -15.37 -12.97 15.43
CA ASP A 283 -14.20 -13.16 16.29
C ASP A 283 -12.96 -12.54 15.65
N PHE A 284 -12.73 -12.76 14.37
CA PHE A 284 -11.62 -12.13 13.65
C PHE A 284 -11.75 -10.60 13.69
N LYS A 285 -12.94 -10.05 13.47
CA LYS A 285 -13.17 -8.61 13.57
C LYS A 285 -12.89 -8.05 14.97
N ARG A 286 -13.28 -8.79 16.02
CA ARG A 286 -13.05 -8.39 17.42
C ARG A 286 -11.57 -8.40 17.78
N GLU A 287 -10.85 -9.45 17.38
CA GLU A 287 -9.43 -9.62 17.70
C GLU A 287 -8.52 -8.77 16.81
N GLY A 288 -8.95 -8.48 15.59
CA GLY A 288 -8.27 -7.61 14.65
C GLY A 288 -7.04 -8.22 13.98
N ILE A 289 -6.47 -9.30 14.53
CA ILE A 289 -5.29 -9.98 13.99
C ILE A 289 -5.52 -11.49 14.03
N TYR A 290 -5.24 -12.13 12.91
CA TYR A 290 -5.14 -13.58 12.83
C TYR A 290 -3.71 -13.95 12.41
N THR A 291 -3.07 -14.82 13.16
CA THR A 291 -1.73 -15.35 12.87
C THR A 291 -1.83 -16.84 12.59
N ILE A 292 -1.32 -17.28 11.45
CA ILE A 292 -1.21 -18.71 11.15
C ILE A 292 0.01 -19.27 11.92
N GLU A 293 -0.23 -20.34 12.66
CA GLU A 293 0.84 -21.15 13.22
C GLU A 293 1.47 -22.00 12.10
N ARG A 294 2.77 -21.91 12.00
CA ARG A 294 3.56 -22.69 11.05
C ARG A 294 4.19 -23.90 11.72
N SER A 295 4.38 -24.96 10.94
CA SER A 295 5.16 -26.12 11.38
C SER A 295 6.64 -25.76 11.46
N GLU A 296 7.37 -26.43 12.34
CA GLU A 296 8.84 -26.27 12.45
C GLU A 296 9.49 -26.68 11.11
N GLY A 297 10.20 -25.75 10.49
CA GLY A 297 10.89 -25.97 9.21
C GLY A 297 10.19 -25.42 7.96
N ASP A 298 9.01 -24.80 8.11
CA ASP A 298 8.33 -24.09 7.02
C ASP A 298 9.03 -22.75 6.67
#